data_e3977b153115658613119e7a9ea6507b
#
_entry.id   e3977b153115658613119e7a9ea6507b
#
_cell.length_a   1.000
_cell.length_b   1.000
_cell.length_c   1.000
_cell.angle_alpha   90.00
_cell.angle_beta   90.00
_cell.angle_gamma   90.00
#
_symmetry.space_group_name_H-M   'P 1'
#
loop_
_entity.id
_entity.type
_entity.pdbx_description
1 polymer ?
#
loop_
_entity_poly.entity_id
_entity_poly.type
_entity_poly.pdbx_seq_one_letter_code
_entity_poly.pdbx_strand_id
1 'polypeptide(L)'
;VTLANGADNRIVTTTSTSGLNGESNLTFDGTKLSVQGGLIHKRRAVTSNTTAANDDYYLGVSASSTVTINLPNASTLTAGQTFVIKDEAGSLSDSVVINLTPAGGQTIDGQSTLSLNSPFAAVNVYTDGATKYFIY
;
A
#
# COMPACT_ATOMS: atom_id res chain seq x y z
N VAL A 1 0.10 23.83 -28.15
CA VAL A 1 -0.72 23.27 -27.05
C VAL A 1 -0.99 24.39 -26.07
N THR A 2 -2.27 24.62 -25.72
CA THR A 2 -2.66 25.63 -24.74
C THR A 2 -2.91 24.94 -23.39
N LEU A 3 -2.31 25.47 -22.33
CA LEU A 3 -2.57 25.04 -20.98
C LEU A 3 -3.79 25.78 -20.41
N ALA A 4 -4.89 25.09 -20.18
CA ALA A 4 -6.03 25.64 -19.46
C ALA A 4 -5.77 25.60 -17.93
N ASN A 5 -6.34 26.59 -17.20
CA ASN A 5 -6.18 26.70 -15.74
C ASN A 5 -4.73 26.66 -15.24
N GLY A 6 -3.78 27.10 -16.09
CA GLY A 6 -2.38 27.14 -15.71
C GLY A 6 -2.17 28.07 -14.52
N ALA A 7 -1.61 27.55 -13.44
CA ALA A 7 -1.10 28.27 -12.30
C ALA A 7 0.14 27.53 -11.77
N ASP A 8 0.90 28.20 -10.92
CA ASP A 8 2.13 27.63 -10.39
C ASP A 8 1.84 26.33 -9.58
N ASN A 9 2.76 25.38 -9.64
CA ASN A 9 2.73 24.12 -8.89
C ASN A 9 1.59 23.13 -9.22
N ARG A 10 0.78 23.36 -10.26
CA ARG A 10 -0.27 22.44 -10.66
C ARG A 10 0.25 21.26 -11.46
N ILE A 11 -0.25 20.05 -11.17
CA ILE A 11 -0.05 18.89 -12.02
C ILE A 11 -0.96 19.04 -13.24
N VAL A 12 -0.42 18.70 -14.41
CA VAL A 12 -1.12 18.86 -15.68
C VAL A 12 -1.67 17.51 -16.13
N THR A 13 -2.94 17.49 -16.48
CA THR A 13 -3.63 16.35 -17.11
C THR A 13 -4.06 16.69 -18.52
N THR A 14 -4.38 15.69 -19.33
CA THR A 14 -4.91 15.86 -20.67
C THR A 14 -6.43 15.91 -20.62
N THR A 15 -7.04 16.90 -21.27
CA THR A 15 -8.51 17.01 -21.43
C THR A 15 -8.98 16.40 -22.75
N SER A 16 -8.08 16.25 -23.73
CA SER A 16 -8.34 15.67 -25.06
C SER A 16 -7.00 15.36 -25.72
N THR A 17 -7.01 14.95 -26.98
CA THR A 17 -5.79 14.72 -27.77
C THR A 17 -4.89 15.95 -27.93
N SER A 18 -5.40 17.16 -27.68
CA SER A 18 -4.67 18.42 -27.85
C SER A 18 -4.82 19.41 -26.69
N GLY A 19 -5.60 19.09 -25.66
CA GLY A 19 -5.86 19.95 -24.50
C GLY A 19 -5.07 19.52 -23.27
N LEU A 20 -4.52 20.50 -22.53
CA LEU A 20 -3.89 20.33 -21.23
C LEU A 20 -4.66 21.14 -20.18
N ASN A 21 -4.78 20.59 -18.94
CA ASN A 21 -5.41 21.26 -17.82
C ASN A 21 -4.48 21.23 -16.60
N GLY A 22 -4.31 22.36 -15.93
CA GLY A 22 -3.64 22.45 -14.65
C GLY A 22 -4.61 22.16 -13.51
N GLU A 23 -4.41 21.07 -12.80
CA GLU A 23 -5.30 20.61 -11.74
C GLU A 23 -5.17 21.47 -10.49
N SER A 24 -6.27 22.15 -10.09
CA SER A 24 -6.25 23.02 -8.91
C SER A 24 -6.12 22.25 -7.58
N ASN A 25 -6.64 21.02 -7.55
CA ASN A 25 -6.68 20.18 -6.36
C ASN A 25 -5.55 19.14 -6.31
N LEU A 26 -4.63 19.15 -7.28
CA LEU A 26 -3.47 18.28 -7.34
C LEU A 26 -2.24 19.12 -7.68
N THR A 27 -1.44 19.43 -6.68
CA THR A 27 -0.30 20.33 -6.82
C THR A 27 0.99 19.73 -6.28
N PHE A 28 2.13 20.10 -6.86
CA PHE A 28 3.45 19.75 -6.38
C PHE A 28 4.33 21.00 -6.35
N ASP A 29 4.78 21.41 -5.16
CA ASP A 29 5.56 22.63 -4.94
C ASP A 29 7.09 22.43 -5.04
N GLY A 30 7.52 21.29 -5.57
CA GLY A 30 8.94 20.89 -5.63
C GLY A 30 9.36 20.02 -4.43
N THR A 31 8.55 19.96 -3.36
CA THR A 31 8.86 19.23 -2.13
C THR A 31 7.69 18.35 -1.71
N LYS A 32 6.47 18.86 -1.81
CA LYS A 32 5.24 18.19 -1.34
C LYS A 32 4.24 18.04 -2.46
N LEU A 33 3.65 16.85 -2.54
CA LEU A 33 2.45 16.59 -3.32
C LEU A 33 1.22 16.87 -2.43
N SER A 34 0.36 17.79 -2.87
CA SER A 34 -0.92 18.09 -2.22
C SER A 34 -2.06 17.56 -3.07
N VAL A 35 -2.90 16.71 -2.46
CA VAL A 35 -4.12 16.17 -3.04
C VAL A 35 -5.30 16.68 -2.21
N GLN A 36 -6.07 17.64 -2.76
CA GLN A 36 -7.26 18.19 -2.12
C GLN A 36 -8.52 17.46 -2.65
N GLY A 37 -8.62 16.19 -2.30
CA GLY A 37 -9.68 15.30 -2.74
C GLY A 37 -9.47 13.90 -2.22
N GLY A 38 -10.34 12.99 -2.59
CA GLY A 38 -10.18 11.56 -2.26
C GLY A 38 -9.01 10.95 -3.04
N LEU A 39 -8.23 10.08 -2.40
CA LEU A 39 -7.21 9.28 -3.03
C LEU A 39 -7.65 7.82 -3.06
N ILE A 40 -7.70 7.23 -4.26
CA ILE A 40 -8.05 5.82 -4.45
C ILE A 40 -6.74 5.04 -4.57
N HIS A 41 -6.50 4.16 -3.61
CA HIS A 41 -5.40 3.22 -3.66
C HIS A 41 -5.84 1.88 -4.24
N LYS A 42 -4.91 1.17 -4.88
CA LYS A 42 -5.15 -0.19 -5.36
C LYS A 42 -5.51 -1.10 -4.18
N ARG A 43 -6.65 -1.80 -4.29
CA ARG A 43 -7.07 -2.87 -3.38
C ARG A 43 -7.04 -4.22 -4.10
N ARG A 44 -6.43 -5.22 -3.45
CA ARG A 44 -6.47 -6.62 -3.88
C ARG A 44 -7.17 -7.47 -2.83
N ALA A 45 -8.14 -8.30 -3.26
CA ALA A 45 -8.75 -9.31 -2.41
C ALA A 45 -7.81 -10.51 -2.25
N VAL A 46 -7.72 -11.01 -1.02
CA VAL A 46 -6.89 -12.16 -0.64
C VAL A 46 -7.77 -13.19 0.06
N THR A 47 -7.82 -14.41 -0.48
CA THR A 47 -8.63 -15.53 0.08
C THR A 47 -7.78 -16.75 0.44
N SER A 48 -6.48 -16.74 0.12
CA SER A 48 -5.53 -17.82 0.39
C SER A 48 -4.10 -17.26 0.48
N ASN A 49 -3.15 -18.13 0.83
CA ASN A 49 -1.73 -17.76 0.85
C ASN A 49 -1.29 -17.08 -0.44
N THR A 50 -0.56 -16.00 -0.30
CA THR A 50 -0.12 -15.18 -1.45
C THR A 50 1.20 -14.47 -1.17
N THR A 51 1.82 -13.97 -2.24
CA THR A 51 2.88 -12.97 -2.15
C THR A 51 2.30 -11.63 -2.58
N ALA A 52 2.56 -10.59 -1.79
CA ALA A 52 2.20 -9.22 -2.16
C ALA A 52 2.98 -8.80 -3.41
N ALA A 53 2.30 -8.15 -4.35
CA ALA A 53 2.95 -7.57 -5.51
C ALA A 53 3.58 -6.21 -5.16
N ASN A 54 4.61 -5.82 -5.90
CA ASN A 54 5.30 -4.55 -5.64
C ASN A 54 4.40 -3.31 -5.79
N ASP A 55 3.27 -3.43 -6.48
CA ASP A 55 2.30 -2.36 -6.70
C ASP A 55 1.00 -2.50 -5.86
N ASP A 56 0.93 -3.48 -4.96
CA ASP A 56 -0.19 -3.58 -4.02
C ASP A 56 -0.12 -2.45 -2.98
N TYR A 57 -1.29 -1.95 -2.57
CA TYR A 57 -1.41 -1.03 -1.45
C TYR A 57 -2.30 -1.64 -0.35
N TYR A 58 -3.59 -1.92 -0.65
CA TYR A 58 -4.50 -2.61 0.26
C TYR A 58 -4.60 -4.09 -0.07
N LEU A 59 -4.32 -4.95 0.90
CA LEU A 59 -4.55 -6.40 0.88
C LEU A 59 -5.72 -6.70 1.82
N GLY A 60 -6.91 -6.83 1.24
CA GLY A 60 -8.14 -7.14 1.96
C GLY A 60 -8.33 -8.65 2.07
N VAL A 61 -8.13 -9.20 3.26
CA VAL A 61 -8.19 -10.65 3.51
C VAL A 61 -9.61 -11.06 3.89
N SER A 62 -10.18 -11.99 3.12
CA SER A 62 -11.46 -12.62 3.38
C SER A 62 -11.29 -14.14 3.33
N ALA A 63 -10.79 -14.72 4.42
CA ALA A 63 -10.50 -16.14 4.52
C ALA A 63 -11.10 -16.73 5.81
N SER A 64 -11.49 -18.01 5.76
CA SER A 64 -11.99 -18.78 6.91
C SER A 64 -10.92 -19.68 7.55
N SER A 65 -9.70 -19.61 7.07
CA SER A 65 -8.53 -20.34 7.57
C SER A 65 -7.32 -19.43 7.61
N THR A 66 -6.28 -19.82 8.32
CA THR A 66 -5.01 -19.08 8.38
C THR A 66 -4.46 -18.78 6.99
N VAL A 67 -4.07 -17.54 6.76
CA VAL A 67 -3.46 -17.06 5.51
C VAL A 67 -2.06 -16.52 5.79
N THR A 68 -1.11 -16.90 4.95
CA THR A 68 0.22 -16.29 4.93
C THR A 68 0.34 -15.35 3.74
N ILE A 69 0.71 -14.10 4.03
CA ILE A 69 1.07 -13.09 3.04
C ILE A 69 2.59 -12.91 3.09
N ASN A 70 3.27 -13.36 2.06
CA ASN A 70 4.69 -13.07 1.90
C ASN A 70 4.86 -11.64 1.40
N LEU A 71 5.61 -10.82 2.12
CA LEU A 71 6.00 -9.50 1.64
C LEU A 71 7.14 -9.64 0.61
N PRO A 72 7.21 -8.77 -0.39
CA PRO A 72 8.31 -8.77 -1.35
C PRO A 72 9.67 -8.63 -0.67
N ASN A 73 10.75 -8.89 -1.41
CA ASN A 73 12.07 -8.51 -0.92
C ASN A 73 12.16 -6.98 -0.84
N ALA A 74 12.43 -6.43 0.34
CA ALA A 74 12.51 -4.99 0.59
C ALA A 74 13.47 -4.28 -0.38
N SER A 75 14.57 -4.94 -0.77
CA SER A 75 15.54 -4.36 -1.73
C SER A 75 15.01 -4.21 -3.17
N THR A 76 13.85 -4.80 -3.49
CA THR A 76 13.18 -4.62 -4.78
C THR A 76 12.15 -3.49 -4.77
N LEU A 77 11.98 -2.84 -3.62
CA LEU A 77 11.01 -1.78 -3.38
C LEU A 77 11.73 -0.44 -3.14
N THR A 78 10.99 0.65 -3.28
CA THR A 78 11.48 1.96 -2.87
C THR A 78 11.27 2.18 -1.38
N ALA A 79 12.23 2.77 -0.69
CA ALA A 79 12.09 3.15 0.72
C ALA A 79 10.84 4.02 0.94
N GLY A 80 10.08 3.69 1.97
CA GLY A 80 8.80 4.34 2.27
C GLY A 80 7.59 3.73 1.55
N GLN A 81 7.78 2.72 0.70
CA GLN A 81 6.64 2.03 0.10
C GLN A 81 5.85 1.27 1.17
N THR A 82 4.53 1.42 1.12
CA THR A 82 3.59 0.99 2.15
C THR A 82 2.68 -0.12 1.66
N PHE A 83 2.37 -1.05 2.57
CA PHE A 83 1.31 -2.05 2.43
C PHE A 83 0.36 -1.95 3.62
N VAL A 84 -0.93 -2.06 3.35
CA VAL A 84 -2.00 -2.12 4.35
C VAL A 84 -2.67 -3.48 4.27
N ILE A 85 -2.65 -4.23 5.35
CA ILE A 85 -3.27 -5.56 5.43
C ILE A 85 -4.47 -5.45 6.37
N LYS A 86 -5.62 -5.93 5.92
CA LYS A 86 -6.89 -5.83 6.63
C LYS A 86 -7.62 -7.16 6.61
N ASP A 87 -8.03 -7.66 7.78
CA ASP A 87 -9.08 -8.68 7.85
C ASP A 87 -10.43 -8.04 7.53
N GLU A 88 -10.98 -8.34 6.37
CA GLU A 88 -12.27 -7.82 5.92
C GLU A 88 -13.44 -8.74 6.28
N ALA A 89 -13.17 -10.00 6.60
CA ALA A 89 -14.20 -10.99 6.99
C ALA A 89 -14.53 -10.97 8.48
N GLY A 90 -13.64 -10.45 9.33
CA GLY A 90 -13.79 -10.53 10.78
C GLY A 90 -13.65 -11.96 11.31
N SER A 91 -12.96 -12.83 10.58
CA SER A 91 -12.84 -14.26 10.89
C SER A 91 -11.63 -14.62 11.75
N LEU A 92 -10.75 -13.67 12.04
CA LEU A 92 -9.54 -13.92 12.81
C LEU A 92 -9.87 -14.29 14.26
N SER A 93 -9.05 -15.17 14.80
CA SER A 93 -9.13 -15.71 16.18
C SER A 93 -7.75 -16.26 16.56
N ASP A 94 -7.62 -16.86 17.74
CA ASP A 94 -6.38 -17.53 18.14
C ASP A 94 -6.01 -18.74 17.25
N SER A 95 -6.97 -19.28 16.49
CA SER A 95 -6.76 -20.42 15.58
C SER A 95 -6.78 -20.05 14.10
N VAL A 96 -7.25 -18.87 13.74
CA VAL A 96 -7.31 -18.36 12.36
C VAL A 96 -6.58 -17.02 12.33
N VAL A 97 -5.41 -16.97 11.74
CA VAL A 97 -4.54 -15.79 11.77
C VAL A 97 -4.13 -15.38 10.36
N ILE A 98 -3.77 -14.09 10.21
CA ILE A 98 -3.03 -13.62 9.06
C ILE A 98 -1.56 -13.49 9.48
N ASN A 99 -0.69 -14.23 8.82
CA ASN A 99 0.75 -14.13 9.00
C ASN A 99 1.37 -13.29 7.89
N LEU A 100 2.10 -12.25 8.26
CA LEU A 100 2.96 -11.50 7.35
C LEU A 100 4.38 -12.00 7.50
N THR A 101 4.99 -12.46 6.41
CA THR A 101 6.34 -13.01 6.40
C THR A 101 7.18 -12.27 5.35
N PRO A 102 8.19 -11.50 5.75
CA PRO A 102 9.12 -10.88 4.81
C PRO A 102 9.98 -11.92 4.09
N ALA A 103 10.47 -11.59 2.90
CA ALA A 103 11.33 -12.45 2.11
C ALA A 103 12.73 -12.62 2.74
N GLY A 104 13.33 -13.80 2.58
CA GLY A 104 14.77 -14.00 2.67
C GLY A 104 15.45 -13.60 3.98
N GLY A 105 14.85 -13.84 5.15
CA GLY A 105 15.45 -13.51 6.44
C GLY A 105 15.35 -12.03 6.83
N GLN A 106 14.57 -11.26 6.10
CA GLN A 106 14.22 -9.89 6.44
C GLN A 106 13.24 -9.86 7.63
N THR A 107 12.99 -8.70 8.21
CA THR A 107 12.19 -8.58 9.43
C THR A 107 11.13 -7.47 9.35
N ILE A 108 10.06 -7.63 10.13
CA ILE A 108 9.09 -6.58 10.47
C ILE A 108 9.34 -6.21 11.93
N ASP A 109 9.82 -5.01 12.24
CA ASP A 109 10.21 -4.56 13.58
C ASP A 109 11.10 -5.57 14.32
N GLY A 110 12.01 -6.21 13.58
CA GLY A 110 12.93 -7.22 14.12
C GLY A 110 12.33 -8.64 14.21
N GLN A 111 11.06 -8.85 13.88
CA GLN A 111 10.40 -10.16 13.89
C GLN A 111 10.41 -10.79 12.49
N SER A 112 10.62 -12.10 12.42
CA SER A 112 10.57 -12.85 11.15
C SER A 112 9.14 -13.06 10.62
N THR A 113 8.13 -12.90 11.48
CA THR A 113 6.71 -13.01 11.14
C THR A 113 5.91 -12.11 12.06
N LEU A 114 4.96 -11.39 11.50
CA LEU A 114 3.93 -10.66 12.24
C LEU A 114 2.58 -11.36 12.06
N SER A 115 1.90 -11.67 13.16
CA SER A 115 0.60 -12.34 13.13
C SER A 115 -0.52 -11.41 13.60
N LEU A 116 -1.62 -11.36 12.84
CA LEU A 116 -2.87 -10.73 13.24
C LEU A 116 -3.86 -11.84 13.64
N ASN A 117 -4.44 -11.76 14.83
CA ASN A 117 -5.35 -12.77 15.39
C ASN A 117 -6.67 -12.20 15.94
N SER A 118 -6.91 -10.91 15.78
CA SER A 118 -8.14 -10.28 16.25
C SER A 118 -9.10 -10.01 15.10
N PRO A 119 -10.42 -10.26 15.25
CA PRO A 119 -11.40 -9.93 14.22
C PRO A 119 -11.29 -8.49 13.74
N PHE A 120 -11.35 -8.31 12.43
CA PHE A 120 -11.22 -7.01 11.77
C PHE A 120 -9.89 -6.29 12.02
N ALA A 121 -8.84 -6.97 12.49
CA ALA A 121 -7.52 -6.37 12.64
C ALA A 121 -6.98 -5.82 11.32
N ALA A 122 -6.15 -4.79 11.43
CA ALA A 122 -5.40 -4.22 10.33
C ALA A 122 -3.99 -3.86 10.80
N VAL A 123 -3.06 -3.83 9.87
CA VAL A 123 -1.71 -3.34 10.08
C VAL A 123 -1.23 -2.57 8.86
N ASN A 124 -0.51 -1.49 9.09
CA ASN A 124 0.23 -0.76 8.08
C ASN A 124 1.71 -1.06 8.24
N VAL A 125 2.38 -1.41 7.16
CA VAL A 125 3.82 -1.62 7.15
C VAL A 125 4.46 -0.84 6.02
N TYR A 126 5.64 -0.28 6.24
CA TYR A 126 6.46 0.29 5.18
C TYR A 126 7.86 -0.34 5.17
N THR A 127 8.56 -0.24 4.04
CA THR A 127 9.91 -0.76 3.88
C THR A 127 10.97 0.33 3.92
N ASP A 128 12.18 -0.02 4.40
CA ASP A 128 13.40 0.81 4.27
C ASP A 128 14.03 0.76 2.87
N GLY A 129 13.47 -0.07 1.98
CA GLY A 129 14.01 -0.28 0.63
C GLY A 129 15.31 -1.11 0.61
N ALA A 130 15.63 -1.80 1.70
CA ALA A 130 16.85 -2.60 1.83
C ALA A 130 16.55 -3.99 2.42
N THR A 131 16.32 -4.09 3.73
CA THR A 131 16.20 -5.37 4.43
C THR A 131 15.08 -5.42 5.48
N LYS A 132 14.36 -4.33 5.71
CA LYS A 132 13.43 -4.23 6.83
C LYS A 132 12.07 -3.66 6.44
N TYR A 133 11.08 -4.09 7.18
CA TYR A 133 9.76 -3.50 7.25
C TYR A 133 9.51 -2.97 8.66
N PHE A 134 8.69 -1.93 8.76
CA PHE A 134 8.30 -1.28 10.01
C PHE A 134 6.79 -1.10 10.08
N ILE A 135 6.22 -1.28 11.27
CA ILE A 135 4.82 -1.00 11.57
C ILE A 135 4.66 0.49 11.90
N TYR A 136 3.53 1.11 11.46
CA TYR A 136 3.24 2.53 11.79
C TYR A 136 1.74 2.80 11.88
#